data_725f020b13647dc9d9bec959276aae8d
#
_entry.id   725f020b13647dc9d9bec959276aae8d
#
_cell.length_a   1.000
_cell.length_b   1.000
_cell.length_c   1.000
_cell.angle_alpha   90.00
_cell.angle_beta   90.00
_cell.angle_gamma   90.00
#
_symmetry.space_group_name_H-M   'P 1'
#
loop_
_entity.id
_entity.type
_entity.pdbx_description
1 polymer ?
#
loop_
_entity_poly.entity_id
_entity_poly.type
_entity_poly.pdbx_seq_one_letter_code
_entity_poly.pdbx_strand_id
1 'polypeptide(L)'
;KLMSIYESGFDTYNLIAAQILLTEDDFGIRTRYLSLRTTLNKLLELGAIPIINQNDTVSTIEVSPSAAHMQVCFTDNDKLSALVASELDDDLLIILSDVDGLMMQILKKILMQKL
;
A
#
# COMPACT_ATOMS: atom_id res chain seq x y z
N LYS A 1 19.23 0.95 0.68
CA LYS A 1 19.51 2.26 1.34
C LYS A 1 18.33 2.77 2.20
N LEU A 2 17.08 2.69 1.73
CA LEU A 2 15.92 3.13 2.53
C LEU A 2 15.71 2.22 3.74
N MET A 3 15.68 0.90 3.55
CA MET A 3 15.48 -0.06 4.64
C MET A 3 16.51 0.07 5.75
N SER A 4 17.80 0.33 5.42
CA SER A 4 18.84 0.51 6.46
C SER A 4 18.57 1.70 7.39
N ILE A 5 17.84 2.71 6.94
CA ILE A 5 17.42 3.85 7.79
C ILE A 5 16.35 3.39 8.78
N TYR A 6 15.34 2.64 8.32
CA TYR A 6 14.32 2.08 9.19
C TYR A 6 14.89 1.07 10.19
N GLU A 7 15.75 0.15 9.73
CA GLU A 7 16.44 -0.81 10.60
C GLU A 7 17.23 -0.12 11.70
N SER A 8 18.07 0.87 11.35
CA SER A 8 18.84 1.64 12.33
C SER A 8 17.96 2.43 13.30
N GLY A 9 16.85 2.99 12.82
CA GLY A 9 15.91 3.72 13.65
C GLY A 9 15.17 2.82 14.63
N PHE A 10 14.69 1.68 14.17
CA PHE A 10 13.92 0.74 15.00
C PHE A 10 14.80 -0.07 15.96
N ASP A 11 16.06 -0.34 15.59
CA ASP A 11 17.02 -1.04 16.44
C ASP A 11 17.24 -0.32 17.78
N THR A 12 17.18 1.02 17.78
CA THR A 12 17.29 1.81 19.02
C THR A 12 16.14 1.55 20.01
N TYR A 13 15.03 1.02 19.53
CA TYR A 13 13.84 0.67 20.31
C TYR A 13 13.65 -0.85 20.47
N ASN A 14 14.63 -1.66 20.05
CA ASN A 14 14.53 -3.12 19.99
C ASN A 14 13.33 -3.61 19.15
N LEU A 15 13.03 -2.92 18.07
CA LEU A 15 11.96 -3.27 17.13
C LEU A 15 12.57 -3.84 15.84
N ILE A 16 11.91 -4.84 15.27
CA ILE A 16 12.35 -5.50 14.04
C ILE A 16 11.60 -4.87 12.87
N ALA A 17 12.31 -4.39 11.84
CA ALA A 17 11.74 -3.97 10.58
C ALA A 17 11.70 -5.13 9.58
N ALA A 18 10.56 -5.34 8.92
CA ALA A 18 10.41 -6.34 7.86
C ALA A 18 10.00 -5.67 6.55
N GLN A 19 10.81 -5.79 5.50
CA GLN A 19 10.47 -5.23 4.19
C GLN A 19 9.45 -6.12 3.48
N ILE A 20 8.39 -5.49 2.97
CA ILE A 20 7.36 -6.12 2.13
C ILE A 20 7.26 -5.31 0.84
N LEU A 21 7.42 -5.97 -0.30
CA LEU A 21 7.23 -5.37 -1.61
C LEU A 21 5.99 -5.98 -2.27
N LEU A 22 5.00 -5.14 -2.59
CA LEU A 22 3.71 -5.55 -3.09
C LEU A 22 3.53 -5.17 -4.56
N THR A 23 2.83 -6.04 -5.28
CA THR A 23 2.35 -5.79 -6.64
C THR A 23 0.83 -5.65 -6.63
N GLU A 24 0.27 -5.15 -7.72
CA GLU A 24 -1.18 -5.06 -7.90
C GLU A 24 -1.88 -6.42 -7.85
N ASP A 25 -1.21 -7.46 -8.35
CA ASP A 25 -1.69 -8.84 -8.32
C ASP A 25 -1.89 -9.39 -6.90
N ASP A 26 -1.14 -8.88 -5.92
CA ASP A 26 -1.25 -9.33 -4.53
C ASP A 26 -2.60 -8.95 -3.91
N PHE A 27 -3.28 -7.94 -4.48
CA PHE A 27 -4.64 -7.55 -4.11
C PHE A 27 -5.70 -8.08 -5.08
N GLY A 28 -5.37 -8.26 -6.36
CA GLY A 28 -6.30 -8.70 -7.40
C GLY A 28 -6.55 -10.21 -7.40
N ILE A 29 -5.58 -11.02 -6.99
CA ILE A 29 -5.65 -12.49 -7.02
C ILE A 29 -5.94 -13.02 -5.61
N ARG A 30 -7.11 -13.63 -5.42
CA ARG A 30 -7.58 -14.11 -4.11
C ARG A 30 -6.56 -14.95 -3.32
N THR A 31 -5.84 -15.84 -3.98
CA THR A 31 -4.85 -16.70 -3.30
C THR A 31 -3.65 -15.90 -2.81
N ARG A 32 -3.16 -14.93 -3.61
CA ARG A 32 -2.07 -14.04 -3.22
C ARG A 32 -2.50 -13.10 -2.10
N TYR A 33 -3.70 -12.56 -2.21
CA TYR A 33 -4.33 -11.74 -1.18
C TYR A 33 -4.37 -12.44 0.19
N LEU A 34 -4.87 -13.69 0.24
CA LEU A 34 -4.93 -14.45 1.49
C LEU A 34 -3.53 -14.74 2.05
N SER A 35 -2.55 -15.00 1.18
CA SER A 35 -1.15 -15.19 1.58
C SER A 35 -0.55 -13.90 2.14
N LEU A 36 -0.82 -12.76 1.50
CA LEU A 36 -0.40 -11.44 1.97
C LEU A 36 -0.94 -11.15 3.37
N ARG A 37 -2.26 -11.28 3.55
CA ARG A 37 -2.92 -11.06 4.85
C ARG A 37 -2.32 -11.96 5.95
N THR A 38 -2.11 -13.24 5.64
CA THR A 38 -1.51 -14.18 6.58
C THR A 38 -0.07 -13.78 6.95
N THR A 39 0.72 -13.34 5.95
CA THR A 39 2.10 -12.91 6.15
C THR A 39 2.17 -11.66 7.02
N LEU A 40 1.36 -10.64 6.72
CA LEU A 40 1.33 -9.40 7.49
C LEU A 40 0.90 -9.64 8.94
N ASN A 41 -0.17 -10.39 9.16
CA ASN A 41 -0.61 -10.75 10.51
C ASN A 41 0.48 -11.52 11.28
N LYS A 42 1.19 -12.45 10.60
CA LYS A 42 2.27 -13.20 11.23
C LYS A 42 3.46 -12.33 11.63
N LEU A 43 3.81 -11.35 10.81
CA LEU A 43 4.86 -10.37 11.16
C LEU A 43 4.46 -9.56 12.40
N LEU A 44 3.23 -9.08 12.44
CA LEU A 44 2.71 -8.32 13.59
C LEU A 44 2.68 -9.18 14.87
N GLU A 45 2.25 -10.45 14.79
CA GLU A 45 2.31 -11.39 15.91
C GLU A 45 3.74 -11.61 16.44
N LEU A 46 4.73 -11.58 15.55
CA LEU A 46 6.16 -11.69 15.90
C LEU A 46 6.75 -10.37 16.42
N GLY A 47 5.96 -9.30 16.51
CA GLY A 47 6.41 -7.98 16.92
C GLY A 47 7.28 -7.28 15.87
N ALA A 48 7.24 -7.73 14.61
CA ALA A 48 7.93 -7.06 13.52
C ALA A 48 7.04 -5.98 12.88
N ILE A 49 7.64 -4.84 12.54
CA ILE A 49 6.98 -3.73 11.86
C ILE A 49 7.14 -3.90 10.35
N PRO A 50 6.06 -4.15 9.60
CA PRO A 50 6.14 -4.25 8.14
C PRO A 50 6.39 -2.86 7.54
N ILE A 51 7.44 -2.73 6.73
CA ILE A 51 7.74 -1.57 5.90
C ILE A 51 7.35 -1.92 4.47
N ILE A 52 6.20 -1.40 4.05
CA ILE A 52 5.55 -1.78 2.80
C ILE A 52 5.85 -0.76 1.72
N ASN A 53 6.19 -1.24 0.52
CA ASN A 53 6.34 -0.41 -0.67
C ASN A 53 5.89 -1.19 -1.91
N GLN A 54 5.71 -0.48 -3.03
CA GLN A 54 5.43 -1.10 -4.31
C GLN A 54 6.66 -1.82 -4.86
N ASN A 55 6.44 -2.94 -5.54
CA ASN A 55 7.48 -3.66 -6.27
C ASN A 55 7.50 -3.21 -7.73
N ASP A 56 8.27 -2.16 -8.03
CA ASP A 56 8.35 -1.56 -9.37
C ASP A 56 9.02 -2.47 -10.41
N THR A 57 9.68 -3.56 -9.99
CA THR A 57 10.43 -4.43 -10.91
C THR A 57 9.57 -5.49 -11.61
N VAL A 58 8.32 -5.65 -11.21
CA VAL A 58 7.43 -6.74 -11.70
C VAL A 58 6.13 -6.21 -12.32
N SER A 59 6.06 -4.95 -12.72
CA SER A 59 4.91 -4.47 -13.48
C SER A 59 4.99 -4.98 -14.94
N THR A 60 4.73 -6.25 -15.14
CA THR A 60 4.45 -6.81 -16.47
C THR A 60 3.04 -6.39 -16.84
N ILE A 61 2.94 -5.34 -17.66
CA ILE A 61 1.73 -5.06 -18.42
C ILE A 61 1.62 -6.18 -19.49
N GLU A 62 1.15 -7.35 -19.09
CA GLU A 62 0.60 -8.30 -20.03
C GLU A 62 -0.79 -7.80 -20.40
N VAL A 63 -0.84 -7.09 -21.52
CA VAL A 63 -2.09 -6.71 -22.18
C VAL A 63 -2.77 -8.00 -22.66
N SER A 64 -3.55 -8.62 -21.79
CA SER A 64 -4.46 -9.70 -22.17
C SER A 64 -5.85 -9.09 -22.39
N PRO A 65 -6.43 -9.12 -23.62
CA PRO A 65 -7.65 -8.38 -23.95
C PRO A 65 -8.95 -8.94 -23.35
N SER A 66 -8.93 -9.92 -22.48
CA SER A 66 -10.14 -10.70 -22.15
C SER A 66 -10.48 -10.86 -20.68
N ALA A 67 -9.96 -10.05 -19.78
CA ALA A 67 -10.38 -10.10 -18.39
C ALA A 67 -10.80 -8.72 -17.90
N ALA A 68 -12.11 -8.49 -17.82
CA ALA A 68 -12.72 -7.38 -17.08
C ALA A 68 -12.51 -7.61 -15.56
N HIS A 69 -11.28 -7.78 -15.13
CA HIS A 69 -10.90 -7.69 -13.73
C HIS A 69 -10.59 -6.23 -13.46
N MET A 70 -11.21 -5.69 -12.44
CA MET A 70 -10.98 -4.35 -11.95
C MET A 70 -9.50 -4.25 -11.56
N GLN A 71 -8.69 -3.77 -12.51
CA GLN A 71 -7.24 -3.68 -12.38
C GLN A 71 -6.95 -2.63 -11.32
N VAL A 72 -6.49 -3.08 -10.16
CA VAL A 72 -6.05 -2.21 -9.08
C VAL A 72 -4.71 -1.63 -9.50
N CYS A 73 -4.70 -0.40 -10.00
CA CYS A 73 -3.46 0.29 -10.35
C CYS A 73 -2.99 1.12 -9.15
N PHE A 74 -1.79 0.87 -8.66
CA PHE A 74 -1.16 1.74 -7.67
C PHE A 74 -0.64 2.99 -8.36
N THR A 75 -1.31 4.11 -8.14
CA THR A 75 -0.85 5.40 -8.67
C THR A 75 0.08 6.11 -7.70
N ASP A 76 -0.01 5.77 -6.41
CA ASP A 76 0.77 6.38 -5.34
C ASP A 76 0.73 5.51 -4.06
N ASN A 77 1.59 5.84 -3.10
CA ASN A 77 1.67 5.16 -1.81
C ASN A 77 0.43 5.40 -0.92
N ASP A 78 -0.31 6.47 -1.13
CA ASP A 78 -1.53 6.76 -0.37
C ASP A 78 -2.60 5.71 -0.68
N LYS A 79 -2.76 5.35 -1.96
CA LYS A 79 -3.68 4.29 -2.37
C LYS A 79 -3.23 2.93 -1.86
N LEU A 80 -1.93 2.63 -1.93
CA LEU A 80 -1.37 1.39 -1.39
C LEU A 80 -1.64 1.29 0.12
N SER A 81 -1.40 2.37 0.87
CA SER A 81 -1.63 2.39 2.32
C SER A 81 -3.11 2.20 2.68
N ALA A 82 -4.02 2.81 1.92
CA ALA A 82 -5.46 2.65 2.12
C ALA A 82 -5.92 1.20 1.86
N LEU A 83 -5.37 0.55 0.82
CA LEU A 83 -5.66 -0.85 0.53
C LEU A 83 -5.16 -1.76 1.67
N VAL A 84 -3.91 -1.59 2.10
CA VAL A 84 -3.34 -2.39 3.20
C VAL A 84 -4.15 -2.22 4.48
N ALA A 85 -4.49 -0.98 4.87
CA ALA A 85 -5.28 -0.70 6.05
C ALA A 85 -6.68 -1.35 6.00
N SER A 86 -7.34 -1.27 4.82
CA SER A 86 -8.64 -1.93 4.61
C SER A 86 -8.55 -3.45 4.73
N GLU A 87 -7.45 -4.06 4.26
CA GLU A 87 -7.28 -5.51 4.24
C GLU A 87 -6.89 -6.11 5.60
N LEU A 88 -6.23 -5.33 6.44
CA LEU A 88 -5.88 -5.72 7.80
C LEU A 88 -7.01 -5.41 8.81
N ASP A 89 -8.08 -4.75 8.37
CA ASP A 89 -9.14 -4.21 9.24
C ASP A 89 -8.54 -3.26 10.30
N ASP A 90 -7.62 -2.37 9.86
CA ASP A 90 -6.95 -1.43 10.77
C ASP A 90 -7.92 -0.41 11.36
N ASP A 91 -7.76 -0.08 12.64
CA ASP A 91 -8.60 0.90 13.34
C ASP A 91 -8.32 2.34 12.90
N LEU A 92 -7.11 2.62 12.39
CA LEU A 92 -6.69 3.97 12.02
C LEU A 92 -5.64 3.95 10.91
N LEU A 93 -5.85 4.75 9.87
CA LEU A 93 -4.87 5.09 8.85
C LEU A 93 -4.44 6.55 8.99
N ILE A 94 -3.14 6.80 9.11
CA ILE A 94 -2.55 8.14 9.13
C ILE A 94 -1.78 8.36 7.85
N ILE A 95 -2.21 9.32 7.02
CA ILE A 95 -1.52 9.71 5.79
C ILE A 95 -0.72 10.99 6.08
N LEU A 96 0.61 10.90 5.90
CA LEU A 96 1.50 12.05 5.99
C LEU A 96 1.67 12.63 4.59
N SER A 97 1.22 13.86 4.40
CA SER A 97 1.24 14.55 3.11
C SER A 97 1.88 15.93 3.24
N ASP A 98 2.36 16.45 2.12
CA ASP A 98 2.91 17.82 2.00
C ASP A 98 1.84 18.86 1.68
N VAL A 99 0.55 18.49 1.67
CA VAL A 99 -0.59 19.38 1.47
C VAL A 99 -1.37 19.57 2.77
N ASP A 100 -1.95 20.77 2.95
CA ASP A 100 -2.69 21.14 4.18
C ASP A 100 -4.03 20.40 4.36
N GLY A 101 -4.39 19.51 3.44
CA GLY A 101 -5.60 18.72 3.47
C GLY A 101 -6.44 18.79 2.19
N LEU A 102 -7.68 18.30 2.24
CA LEU A 102 -8.59 18.28 1.09
C LEU A 102 -9.12 19.69 0.80
N MET A 103 -8.63 20.31 -0.26
CA MET A 103 -9.01 21.67 -0.66
C MET A 103 -10.35 21.70 -1.38
N MET A 104 -11.33 22.44 -0.88
CA MET A 104 -12.66 22.63 -1.50
C MET A 104 -12.60 23.18 -2.93
N GLN A 105 -11.56 23.91 -3.31
CA GLN A 105 -11.38 24.43 -4.67
C GLN A 105 -11.09 23.34 -5.71
N ILE A 106 -10.41 22.26 -5.32
CA ILE A 106 -10.16 21.12 -6.21
C ILE A 106 -11.46 20.40 -6.50
N LEU A 107 -12.32 20.23 -5.49
CA LEU A 107 -13.66 19.65 -5.67
C LEU A 107 -14.54 20.48 -6.61
N LYS A 108 -14.53 21.81 -6.50
CA LYS A 108 -15.26 22.68 -7.43
C LYS A 108 -14.77 22.56 -8.87
N LYS A 109 -13.45 22.45 -9.07
CA LYS A 109 -12.85 22.31 -10.41
C LYS A 109 -13.19 20.96 -11.05
N ILE A 110 -13.23 19.88 -10.27
CA ILE A 110 -13.62 18.54 -10.74
C ILE A 110 -15.11 18.50 -11.06
N LEU A 111 -15.98 19.14 -10.27
CA LEU A 111 -17.40 19.20 -10.50
C LEU A 111 -17.76 20.07 -11.73
N MET A 112 -17.01 21.14 -11.99
CA MET A 112 -17.23 22.02 -13.15
C MET A 112 -16.69 21.45 -14.47
N GLN A 113 -15.82 20.44 -14.45
CA GLN A 113 -15.35 19.74 -15.65
C GLN A 113 -16.30 18.60 -16.10
N LYS A 114 -17.34 18.28 -15.32
CA LYS A 114 -18.33 17.24 -15.61
C LYS A 114 -19.69 17.79 -16.03
N LEU A 115 -19.83 19.09 -16.20
CA LEU A 115 -20.99 19.79 -16.80
C LEU A 115 -20.61 20.31 -18.19
#